data_07d55e09f20c547dc5229341d57e672c
#
_entry.id   07d55e09f20c547dc5229341d57e672c
#
_cell.length_a   1.000
_cell.length_b   1.000
_cell.length_c   1.000
_cell.angle_alpha   90.00
_cell.angle_beta   90.00
_cell.angle_gamma   90.00
#
_symmetry.space_group_name_H-M   'P 1'
#
loop_
_entity.id
_entity.type
_entity.pdbx_description
1 polymer ?
#
loop_
_entity_poly.entity_id
_entity_poly.type
_entity_poly.pdbx_seq_one_letter_code
_entity_poly.pdbx_strand_id
1 'polypeptide(L)'
;MNKDKKIMLLYGGISAEREISIITSKEISKSLKNMGYNIVEIDANENLLADLELHKPDIVFNGLHGTWGEDGSVQEILEKYGVPYTHSGIESSKLAMDKYKSAELFIENGFNHPLTKLMKIEEVKDQNIFDFPYVLKPRNEGSSVGVSIIRNHEELNKYLSENKFRNELLLQQFIEGPEINVAVIGTNKTGSIEIDPKNEFYDYESKYFDAGKTKHIIPPRLESDLIKKVEGLGLDAHKLLGCKGISRTEFILDKVAKKFYILELNTQPGMTPTSLVPE
;
A
#
# COMPACT_ATOMS: atom_id res chain seq x y z
N MET A 1 26.49 -1.19 -4.22
CA MET A 1 26.22 -2.01 -5.45
C MET A 1 27.22 -1.59 -6.52
N ASN A 2 27.75 -2.54 -7.32
CA ASN A 2 28.66 -2.20 -8.41
C ASN A 2 27.91 -1.38 -9.47
N LYS A 3 28.44 -0.22 -9.88
CA LYS A 3 27.80 0.70 -10.84
C LYS A 3 27.79 0.19 -12.27
N ASP A 4 28.59 -0.85 -12.57
CA ASP A 4 28.61 -1.51 -13.88
C ASP A 4 27.38 -2.39 -14.12
N LYS A 5 26.60 -2.69 -13.06
CA LYS A 5 25.39 -3.49 -13.17
C LYS A 5 24.30 -2.74 -13.91
N LYS A 6 23.63 -3.45 -14.82
CA LYS A 6 22.50 -2.96 -15.58
C LYS A 6 21.23 -3.12 -14.76
N ILE A 7 20.57 -2.00 -14.43
CA ILE A 7 19.30 -1.98 -13.75
C ILE A 7 18.19 -1.81 -14.79
N MET A 8 17.22 -2.72 -14.80
CA MET A 8 15.97 -2.52 -15.54
C MET A 8 14.94 -1.89 -14.60
N LEU A 9 14.49 -0.70 -14.92
CA LEU A 9 13.42 -0.03 -14.20
C LEU A 9 12.08 -0.27 -14.92
N LEU A 10 11.18 -1.00 -14.25
CA LEU A 10 9.81 -1.21 -14.74
C LEU A 10 8.94 -0.04 -14.34
N TYR A 11 8.16 0.49 -15.28
CA TYR A 11 7.19 1.54 -15.06
C TYR A 11 5.91 1.31 -15.87
N GLY A 12 4.91 2.14 -15.66
CA GLY A 12 3.64 2.09 -16.38
C GLY A 12 2.77 0.92 -15.92
N GLY A 13 2.85 -0.20 -16.64
CA GLY A 13 2.03 -1.36 -16.32
C GLY A 13 0.59 -1.26 -16.83
N ILE A 14 -0.22 -2.26 -16.49
CA ILE A 14 -1.59 -2.44 -17.01
C ILE A 14 -2.68 -2.10 -15.99
N SER A 15 -2.29 -1.69 -14.78
CA SER A 15 -3.24 -1.37 -13.70
C SER A 15 -3.89 0.01 -13.86
N ALA A 16 -4.94 0.26 -13.08
CA ALA A 16 -5.54 1.59 -12.96
C ALA A 16 -4.58 2.63 -12.35
N GLU A 17 -3.49 2.19 -11.70
CA GLU A 17 -2.47 3.03 -11.07
C GLU A 17 -1.28 3.34 -12.00
N ARG A 18 -1.43 3.11 -13.32
CA ARG A 18 -0.39 3.36 -14.32
C ARG A 18 0.25 4.75 -14.24
N GLU A 19 -0.54 5.79 -14.08
CA GLU A 19 -0.06 7.17 -13.97
C GLU A 19 0.85 7.38 -12.74
N ILE A 20 0.51 6.77 -11.62
CA ILE A 20 1.31 6.83 -10.39
C ILE A 20 2.64 6.09 -10.58
N SER A 21 2.61 4.94 -11.26
CA SER A 21 3.82 4.21 -11.62
C SER A 21 4.76 5.06 -12.50
N ILE A 22 4.23 5.79 -13.47
CA ILE A 22 5.02 6.69 -14.33
C ILE A 22 5.68 7.81 -13.51
N ILE A 23 4.94 8.43 -12.57
CA ILE A 23 5.47 9.51 -11.72
C ILE A 23 6.54 8.96 -10.77
N THR A 24 6.24 7.88 -10.06
CA THR A 24 7.18 7.16 -9.18
C THR A 24 8.48 6.84 -9.92
N SER A 25 8.38 6.23 -11.09
CA SER A 25 9.54 5.77 -11.84
C SER A 25 10.39 6.90 -12.40
N LYS A 26 9.81 8.06 -12.68
CA LYS A 26 10.60 9.27 -13.03
C LYS A 26 11.55 9.68 -11.91
N GLU A 27 11.09 9.69 -10.67
CA GLU A 27 11.93 10.05 -9.51
C GLU A 27 12.98 8.98 -9.22
N ILE A 28 12.60 7.69 -9.34
CA ILE A 28 13.55 6.57 -9.23
C ILE A 28 14.63 6.67 -10.30
N SER A 29 14.24 6.84 -11.56
CA SER A 29 15.15 6.98 -12.69
C SER A 29 16.16 8.12 -12.48
N LYS A 30 15.64 9.30 -12.11
CA LYS A 30 16.46 10.46 -11.80
C LYS A 30 17.48 10.17 -10.70
N SER A 31 17.04 9.54 -9.61
CA SER A 31 17.91 9.19 -8.48
C SER A 31 18.99 8.18 -8.88
N LEU A 32 18.63 7.12 -9.60
CA LEU A 32 19.57 6.10 -10.05
C LEU A 32 20.60 6.67 -11.04
N LYS A 33 20.17 7.52 -11.99
CA LYS A 33 21.06 8.22 -12.93
C LYS A 33 22.05 9.15 -12.21
N ASN A 34 21.55 9.92 -11.23
CA ASN A 34 22.39 10.82 -10.43
C ASN A 34 23.44 10.04 -9.60
N MET A 35 23.11 8.81 -9.17
CA MET A 35 24.05 7.93 -8.51
C MET A 35 25.06 7.26 -9.49
N GLY A 36 24.88 7.44 -10.79
CA GLY A 36 25.76 6.91 -11.84
C GLY A 36 25.49 5.44 -12.18
N TYR A 37 24.27 4.93 -11.95
CA TYR A 37 23.90 3.59 -12.38
C TYR A 37 23.52 3.55 -13.87
N ASN A 38 23.80 2.40 -14.52
CA ASN A 38 23.34 2.10 -15.87
C ASN A 38 21.91 1.59 -15.80
N ILE A 39 20.95 2.33 -16.35
CA ILE A 39 19.53 1.96 -16.30
C ILE A 39 18.94 1.83 -17.69
N VAL A 40 18.05 0.86 -17.87
CA VAL A 40 17.10 0.74 -18.97
C VAL A 40 15.70 0.83 -18.42
N GLU A 41 14.89 1.72 -18.99
CA GLU A 41 13.52 1.98 -18.55
C GLU A 41 12.55 1.24 -19.47
N ILE A 42 11.66 0.42 -18.92
CA ILE A 42 10.73 -0.42 -19.67
C ILE A 42 9.30 -0.09 -19.23
N ASP A 43 8.47 0.32 -20.18
CA ASP A 43 7.02 0.40 -20.00
C ASP A 43 6.46 -1.02 -19.99
N ALA A 44 6.29 -1.55 -18.79
CA ALA A 44 6.04 -2.97 -18.58
C ALA A 44 4.62 -3.36 -19.02
N ASN A 45 4.54 -4.46 -19.75
CA ASN A 45 3.30 -5.03 -20.25
C ASN A 45 3.43 -6.56 -20.37
N GLU A 46 2.52 -7.18 -21.07
CA GLU A 46 2.47 -8.64 -21.28
C GLU A 46 3.72 -9.23 -21.95
N ASN A 47 4.55 -8.39 -22.62
CA ASN A 47 5.79 -8.81 -23.28
C ASN A 47 7.02 -8.73 -22.36
N LEU A 48 6.87 -8.51 -21.06
CA LEU A 48 7.97 -8.32 -20.11
C LEU A 48 9.06 -9.41 -20.22
N LEU A 49 8.69 -10.66 -20.48
CA LEU A 49 9.66 -11.73 -20.64
C LEU A 49 10.59 -11.50 -21.83
N ALA A 50 10.07 -11.03 -22.97
CA ALA A 50 10.86 -10.69 -24.14
C ALA A 50 11.80 -9.50 -23.85
N ASP A 51 11.36 -8.51 -23.08
CA ASP A 51 12.20 -7.38 -22.67
C ASP A 51 13.34 -7.84 -21.75
N LEU A 52 13.08 -8.77 -20.83
CA LEU A 52 14.10 -9.37 -19.97
C LEU A 52 15.15 -10.12 -20.80
N GLU A 53 14.73 -10.92 -21.79
CA GLU A 53 15.64 -11.66 -22.70
C GLU A 53 16.48 -10.73 -23.57
N LEU A 54 15.90 -9.65 -24.07
CA LEU A 54 16.55 -8.65 -24.92
C LEU A 54 17.61 -7.87 -24.12
N HIS A 55 17.22 -7.38 -22.95
CA HIS A 55 18.06 -6.45 -22.18
C HIS A 55 18.99 -7.15 -21.19
N LYS A 56 18.67 -8.36 -20.74
CA LYS A 56 19.46 -9.17 -19.78
C LYS A 56 19.95 -8.34 -18.58
N PRO A 57 19.03 -7.78 -17.76
CA PRO A 57 19.41 -6.96 -16.62
C PRO A 57 20.07 -7.80 -15.52
N ASP A 58 20.97 -7.18 -14.75
CA ASP A 58 21.52 -7.76 -13.52
C ASP A 58 20.54 -7.71 -12.36
N ILE A 59 19.64 -6.72 -12.37
CA ILE A 59 18.60 -6.50 -11.36
C ILE A 59 17.44 -5.73 -11.97
N VAL A 60 16.23 -6.01 -11.51
CA VAL A 60 15.02 -5.28 -11.87
C VAL A 60 14.61 -4.38 -10.71
N PHE A 61 14.42 -3.09 -10.98
CA PHE A 61 13.73 -2.20 -10.06
C PHE A 61 12.25 -2.17 -10.44
N ASN A 62 11.38 -2.71 -9.59
CA ASN A 62 9.96 -2.71 -9.83
C ASN A 62 9.36 -1.37 -9.37
N GLY A 63 9.01 -0.50 -10.30
CA GLY A 63 8.35 0.78 -10.07
C GLY A 63 6.85 0.77 -10.43
N LEU A 64 6.27 -0.43 -10.60
CA LEU A 64 4.86 -0.59 -10.92
C LEU A 64 4.00 -0.38 -9.67
N HIS A 65 2.71 -0.09 -9.87
CA HIS A 65 1.72 0.03 -8.81
C HIS A 65 0.43 -0.70 -9.17
N GLY A 66 -0.31 -1.09 -8.11
CA GLY A 66 -1.60 -1.76 -8.23
C GLY A 66 -1.52 -3.21 -8.75
N THR A 67 -2.63 -3.69 -9.28
CA THR A 67 -2.76 -5.05 -9.83
C THR A 67 -1.66 -5.34 -10.84
N TRP A 68 -1.20 -6.57 -10.88
CA TRP A 68 -0.08 -7.07 -11.66
C TRP A 68 1.30 -6.62 -11.13
N GLY A 69 1.46 -5.34 -10.71
CA GLY A 69 2.72 -4.80 -10.20
C GLY A 69 3.03 -5.17 -8.76
N GLU A 70 2.00 -5.18 -7.89
CA GLU A 70 2.12 -5.33 -6.44
C GLU A 70 1.49 -6.63 -5.88
N ASP A 71 0.81 -7.42 -6.73
CA ASP A 71 0.03 -8.58 -6.33
C ASP A 71 0.74 -9.93 -6.46
N GLY A 72 2.03 -9.91 -6.75
CA GLY A 72 2.85 -11.10 -6.95
C GLY A 72 2.98 -11.55 -8.40
N SER A 73 2.19 -11.02 -9.33
CA SER A 73 2.17 -11.46 -10.74
C SER A 73 3.46 -11.13 -11.48
N VAL A 74 3.94 -9.89 -11.40
CA VAL A 74 5.25 -9.50 -11.98
C VAL A 74 6.39 -10.22 -11.28
N GLN A 75 6.32 -10.34 -9.96
CA GLN A 75 7.32 -11.06 -9.16
C GLN A 75 7.45 -12.53 -9.62
N GLU A 76 6.34 -13.17 -9.98
CA GLU A 76 6.35 -14.54 -10.52
C GLU A 76 7.08 -14.63 -11.87
N ILE A 77 6.92 -13.66 -12.76
CA ILE A 77 7.64 -13.57 -14.03
C ILE A 77 9.14 -13.41 -13.76
N LEU A 78 9.52 -12.51 -12.85
CA LEU A 78 10.91 -12.22 -12.51
C LEU A 78 11.62 -13.40 -11.85
N GLU A 79 10.93 -14.11 -10.95
CA GLU A 79 11.48 -15.33 -10.32
C GLU A 79 11.63 -16.47 -11.32
N LYS A 80 10.69 -16.68 -12.23
CA LYS A 80 10.81 -17.68 -13.31
C LYS A 80 11.97 -17.37 -14.27
N TYR A 81 12.20 -16.08 -14.55
CA TYR A 81 13.35 -15.65 -15.35
C TYR A 81 14.68 -15.80 -14.59
N GLY A 82 14.65 -15.76 -13.26
CA GLY A 82 15.81 -15.89 -12.39
C GLY A 82 16.62 -14.61 -12.19
N VAL A 83 15.98 -13.43 -12.32
CA VAL A 83 16.62 -12.14 -12.11
C VAL A 83 16.27 -11.59 -10.71
N PRO A 84 17.25 -11.06 -9.95
CA PRO A 84 16.97 -10.34 -8.70
C PRO A 84 16.12 -9.09 -8.94
N TYR A 85 15.24 -8.77 -8.01
CA TYR A 85 14.39 -7.60 -8.11
C TYR A 85 14.20 -6.90 -6.75
N THR A 86 13.74 -5.67 -6.78
CA THR A 86 13.44 -4.88 -5.57
C THR A 86 12.08 -5.26 -4.99
N HIS A 87 11.88 -4.93 -3.71
CA HIS A 87 10.65 -5.12 -2.95
C HIS A 87 10.38 -6.58 -2.58
N SER A 88 9.18 -6.85 -2.13
CA SER A 88 8.78 -8.15 -1.58
C SER A 88 8.57 -9.20 -2.66
N GLY A 89 8.69 -10.48 -2.26
CA GLY A 89 8.46 -11.62 -3.13
C GLY A 89 6.99 -11.94 -3.36
N ILE A 90 6.73 -13.01 -4.12
CA ILE A 90 5.41 -13.40 -4.59
C ILE A 90 4.40 -13.53 -3.44
N GLU A 91 4.72 -14.33 -2.43
CA GLU A 91 3.76 -14.64 -1.36
C GLU A 91 3.46 -13.43 -0.49
N SER A 92 4.48 -12.63 -0.14
CA SER A 92 4.29 -11.39 0.63
C SER A 92 3.44 -10.37 -0.13
N SER A 93 3.67 -10.22 -1.44
CA SER A 93 2.91 -9.31 -2.30
C SER A 93 1.44 -9.76 -2.43
N LYS A 94 1.20 -11.04 -2.70
CA LYS A 94 -0.15 -11.62 -2.75
C LYS A 94 -0.90 -11.44 -1.43
N LEU A 95 -0.23 -11.70 -0.31
CA LEU A 95 -0.83 -11.61 1.01
C LEU A 95 -1.15 -10.16 1.39
N ALA A 96 -0.24 -9.23 1.14
CA ALA A 96 -0.45 -7.81 1.43
C ALA A 96 -1.59 -7.21 0.59
N MET A 97 -1.72 -7.62 -0.68
CA MET A 97 -2.79 -7.15 -1.55
C MET A 97 -4.16 -7.68 -1.09
N ASP A 98 -4.25 -8.88 -0.53
CA ASP A 98 -5.49 -9.45 0.01
C ASP A 98 -5.75 -8.95 1.44
N LYS A 99 -6.49 -7.83 1.56
CA LYS A 99 -6.78 -7.19 2.84
C LYS A 99 -7.49 -8.09 3.85
N TYR A 100 -8.27 -9.07 3.39
CA TYR A 100 -8.94 -9.99 4.29
C TYR A 100 -7.95 -11.01 4.88
N LYS A 101 -7.13 -11.63 4.05
CA LYS A 101 -6.12 -12.60 4.52
C LYS A 101 -5.04 -11.94 5.36
N SER A 102 -4.59 -10.74 4.99
CA SER A 102 -3.62 -10.01 5.81
C SER A 102 -4.21 -9.64 7.17
N ALA A 103 -5.48 -9.25 7.24
CA ALA A 103 -6.19 -8.99 8.50
C ALA A 103 -6.25 -10.23 9.39
N GLU A 104 -6.60 -11.40 8.83
CA GLU A 104 -6.62 -12.67 9.58
C GLU A 104 -5.23 -12.97 10.17
N LEU A 105 -4.17 -12.85 9.36
CA LEU A 105 -2.80 -13.07 9.82
C LEU A 105 -2.38 -12.08 10.92
N PHE A 106 -2.72 -10.79 10.80
CA PHE A 106 -2.43 -9.78 11.82
C PHE A 106 -3.13 -10.12 13.14
N ILE A 107 -4.41 -10.48 13.10
CA ILE A 107 -5.20 -10.85 14.28
C ILE A 107 -4.61 -12.10 14.97
N GLU A 108 -4.30 -13.13 14.21
CA GLU A 108 -3.70 -14.38 14.71
C GLU A 108 -2.34 -14.14 15.40
N ASN A 109 -1.63 -13.10 15.01
CA ASN A 109 -0.32 -12.72 15.58
C ASN A 109 -0.40 -11.57 16.59
N GLY A 110 -1.59 -11.28 17.11
CA GLY A 110 -1.78 -10.36 18.24
C GLY A 110 -1.81 -8.88 17.92
N PHE A 111 -1.89 -8.50 16.63
CA PHE A 111 -2.15 -7.12 16.27
C PHE A 111 -3.62 -6.77 16.54
N ASN A 112 -3.87 -5.54 17.00
CA ASN A 112 -5.23 -5.04 16.95
C ASN A 112 -5.57 -4.68 15.50
N HIS A 113 -6.65 -5.22 15.01
CA HIS A 113 -7.22 -4.91 13.70
C HIS A 113 -8.69 -4.54 13.89
N PRO A 114 -9.24 -3.55 13.17
CA PRO A 114 -10.67 -3.26 13.26
C PRO A 114 -11.47 -4.53 12.92
N LEU A 115 -12.55 -4.77 13.62
CA LEU A 115 -13.44 -5.89 13.29
C LEU A 115 -13.80 -5.81 11.80
N THR A 116 -13.54 -6.88 11.07
CA THR A 116 -13.69 -6.90 9.60
C THR A 116 -14.42 -8.16 9.18
N LYS A 117 -15.34 -8.01 8.23
CA LYS A 117 -16.09 -9.11 7.65
C LYS A 117 -16.08 -9.02 6.12
N LEU A 118 -15.81 -10.13 5.47
CA LEU A 118 -15.97 -10.27 4.03
C LEU A 118 -17.44 -10.56 3.72
N MET A 119 -18.04 -9.79 2.83
CA MET A 119 -19.45 -9.91 2.45
C MET A 119 -19.60 -9.77 0.94
N LYS A 120 -20.61 -10.44 0.38
CA LYS A 120 -21.05 -10.14 -0.97
C LYS A 120 -21.76 -8.80 -1.00
N ILE A 121 -21.63 -8.08 -2.11
CA ILE A 121 -22.19 -6.72 -2.23
C ILE A 121 -23.70 -6.68 -2.01
N GLU A 122 -24.43 -7.71 -2.47
CA GLU A 122 -25.87 -7.82 -2.30
C GLU A 122 -26.30 -7.99 -0.84
N GLU A 123 -25.43 -8.55 0.01
CA GLU A 123 -25.69 -8.81 1.42
C GLU A 123 -25.44 -7.59 2.31
N VAL A 124 -24.62 -6.64 1.82
CA VAL A 124 -24.19 -5.47 2.62
C VAL A 124 -25.36 -4.57 2.97
N LYS A 125 -26.39 -4.49 2.12
CA LYS A 125 -27.55 -3.64 2.34
C LYS A 125 -28.36 -4.04 3.59
N ASP A 126 -28.44 -5.32 3.86
CA ASP A 126 -29.24 -5.91 4.93
C ASP A 126 -28.37 -6.31 6.14
N GLN A 127 -27.11 -5.84 6.17
CA GLN A 127 -26.20 -6.13 7.27
C GLN A 127 -26.68 -5.52 8.59
N ASN A 128 -26.47 -6.24 9.67
CA ASN A 128 -26.73 -5.84 11.05
C ASN A 128 -25.52 -6.06 11.98
N ILE A 129 -24.30 -6.04 11.41
CA ILE A 129 -23.05 -6.35 12.11
C ILE A 129 -22.48 -5.11 12.79
N PHE A 130 -22.57 -3.98 12.09
CA PHE A 130 -22.08 -2.69 12.59
C PHE A 130 -23.15 -1.61 12.49
N ASP A 131 -23.24 -0.80 13.52
CA ASP A 131 -23.92 0.48 13.47
C ASP A 131 -23.09 1.50 12.67
N PHE A 132 -23.73 2.56 12.19
CA PHE A 132 -23.01 3.65 11.55
C PHE A 132 -22.18 4.46 12.56
N PRO A 133 -21.00 4.98 12.21
CA PRO A 133 -20.34 4.78 10.92
C PRO A 133 -19.56 3.46 10.85
N TYR A 134 -19.41 2.92 9.62
CA TYR A 134 -18.52 1.82 9.32
C TYR A 134 -17.81 2.06 7.98
N VAL A 135 -16.78 1.27 7.66
CA VAL A 135 -16.02 1.40 6.42
C VAL A 135 -16.39 0.27 5.46
N LEU A 136 -16.63 0.62 4.21
CA LEU A 136 -16.66 -0.31 3.08
C LEU A 136 -15.43 -0.14 2.22
N LYS A 137 -14.79 -1.24 1.87
CA LYS A 137 -13.62 -1.23 0.99
C LYS A 137 -13.53 -2.52 0.16
N PRO A 138 -12.95 -2.45 -1.06
CA PRO A 138 -12.65 -3.64 -1.84
C PRO A 138 -11.59 -4.50 -1.17
N ARG A 139 -11.64 -5.81 -1.43
CA ARG A 139 -10.69 -6.79 -0.89
C ARG A 139 -9.27 -6.59 -1.41
N ASN A 140 -9.11 -6.36 -2.73
CA ASN A 140 -7.82 -6.45 -3.44
C ASN A 140 -7.49 -5.17 -4.24
N GLU A 141 -7.92 -3.99 -3.78
CA GLU A 141 -7.62 -2.73 -4.45
C GLU A 141 -6.61 -1.90 -3.64
N GLY A 142 -5.74 -1.17 -4.34
CA GLY A 142 -4.79 -0.22 -3.75
C GLY A 142 -5.32 1.22 -3.70
N SER A 143 -4.48 2.13 -3.23
CA SER A 143 -4.66 3.60 -3.32
C SER A 143 -6.01 4.15 -2.84
N SER A 144 -6.63 3.53 -1.85
CA SER A 144 -7.96 3.91 -1.33
C SER A 144 -9.09 3.87 -2.38
N VAL A 145 -8.90 3.23 -3.54
CA VAL A 145 -9.93 3.10 -4.57
C VAL A 145 -11.11 2.30 -4.03
N GLY A 146 -12.30 2.91 -4.05
CA GLY A 146 -13.53 2.28 -3.57
C GLY A 146 -13.62 2.13 -2.06
N VAL A 147 -12.81 2.83 -1.27
CA VAL A 147 -12.94 2.93 0.18
C VAL A 147 -13.90 4.06 0.53
N SER A 148 -14.84 3.81 1.42
CA SER A 148 -15.78 4.82 1.91
C SER A 148 -16.17 4.58 3.36
N ILE A 149 -16.30 5.68 4.12
CA ILE A 149 -16.93 5.68 5.44
C ILE A 149 -18.42 5.87 5.21
N ILE A 150 -19.22 4.94 5.68
CA ILE A 150 -20.68 4.93 5.52
C ILE A 150 -21.32 5.37 6.83
N ARG A 151 -22.02 6.52 6.80
CA ARG A 151 -22.61 7.14 8.00
C ARG A 151 -24.11 6.98 8.11
N ASN A 152 -24.75 6.58 7.00
CA ASN A 152 -26.20 6.46 6.92
C ASN A 152 -26.60 5.61 5.70
N HIS A 153 -27.88 5.28 5.62
CA HIS A 153 -28.44 4.48 4.53
C HIS A 153 -28.37 5.16 3.15
N GLU A 154 -28.37 6.49 3.08
CA GLU A 154 -28.27 7.22 1.81
C GLU A 154 -26.86 7.04 1.21
N GLU A 155 -25.82 7.24 2.01
CA GLU A 155 -24.43 6.99 1.61
C GLU A 155 -24.21 5.53 1.22
N LEU A 156 -24.81 4.57 1.96
CA LEU A 156 -24.77 3.16 1.61
C LEU A 156 -25.37 2.89 0.23
N ASN A 157 -26.58 3.39 -0.01
CA ASN A 157 -27.25 3.18 -1.30
C ASN A 157 -26.47 3.80 -2.46
N LYS A 158 -25.90 4.98 -2.26
CA LYS A 158 -25.02 5.64 -3.23
C LYS A 158 -23.81 4.76 -3.53
N TYR A 159 -23.07 4.35 -2.48
CA TYR A 159 -21.90 3.49 -2.62
C TYR A 159 -22.18 2.20 -3.40
N LEU A 160 -23.26 1.50 -3.04
CA LEU A 160 -23.66 0.26 -3.70
C LEU A 160 -24.04 0.48 -5.17
N SER A 161 -24.64 1.62 -5.50
CA SER A 161 -25.00 1.97 -6.89
C SER A 161 -23.77 2.22 -7.77
N GLU A 162 -22.73 2.82 -7.21
CA GLU A 162 -21.48 3.18 -7.89
C GLU A 162 -20.52 1.99 -8.02
N ASN A 163 -20.64 0.97 -7.15
CA ASN A 163 -19.72 -0.16 -7.07
C ASN A 163 -20.34 -1.51 -7.48
N LYS A 164 -21.35 -1.52 -8.31
CA LYS A 164 -22.09 -2.73 -8.76
C LYS A 164 -21.24 -3.82 -9.41
N PHE A 165 -20.08 -3.46 -9.93
CA PHE A 165 -19.16 -4.40 -10.59
C PHE A 165 -18.31 -5.20 -9.59
N ARG A 166 -18.38 -4.90 -8.30
CA ARG A 166 -17.63 -5.61 -7.27
C ARG A 166 -18.47 -6.73 -6.70
N ASN A 167 -17.88 -7.93 -6.58
CA ASN A 167 -18.59 -9.09 -6.04
C ASN A 167 -18.51 -9.16 -4.51
N GLU A 168 -17.34 -8.80 -3.95
CA GLU A 168 -17.04 -8.89 -2.52
C GLU A 168 -16.52 -7.55 -1.99
N LEU A 169 -16.94 -7.22 -0.78
CA LEU A 169 -16.49 -6.05 -0.03
C LEU A 169 -16.07 -6.47 1.38
N LEU A 170 -15.12 -5.74 1.93
CA LEU A 170 -14.85 -5.74 3.36
C LEU A 170 -15.74 -4.71 4.04
N LEU A 171 -16.55 -5.19 4.95
CA LEU A 171 -17.26 -4.38 5.94
C LEU A 171 -16.38 -4.31 7.18
N GLN A 172 -15.98 -3.11 7.59
CA GLN A 172 -15.01 -2.92 8.66
C GLN A 172 -15.50 -1.90 9.68
N GLN A 173 -15.25 -2.17 10.95
CA GLN A 173 -15.48 -1.24 12.05
C GLN A 173 -14.73 0.07 11.80
N PHE A 174 -15.42 1.19 11.95
CA PHE A 174 -14.79 2.51 11.93
C PHE A 174 -14.06 2.74 13.26
N ILE A 175 -12.78 3.11 13.17
CA ILE A 175 -11.97 3.53 14.34
C ILE A 175 -11.68 5.02 14.18
N GLU A 176 -12.10 5.80 15.17
CA GLU A 176 -11.83 7.24 15.19
C GLU A 176 -10.45 7.53 15.78
N GLY A 177 -9.63 8.25 15.01
CA GLY A 177 -8.29 8.65 15.48
C GLY A 177 -7.36 9.10 14.37
N PRO A 178 -6.16 9.57 14.71
CA PRO A 178 -5.17 9.96 13.72
C PRO A 178 -4.62 8.72 12.98
N GLU A 179 -4.40 8.90 11.69
CA GLU A 179 -3.71 7.92 10.86
C GLU A 179 -2.20 8.10 11.00
N ILE A 180 -1.51 7.01 11.31
CA ILE A 180 -0.05 6.96 11.45
C ILE A 180 0.50 5.96 10.46
N ASN A 181 1.40 6.40 9.62
CA ASN A 181 2.11 5.56 8.66
C ASN A 181 3.54 5.29 9.15
N VAL A 182 3.99 4.06 9.03
CA VAL A 182 5.34 3.61 9.40
C VAL A 182 6.01 2.98 8.19
N ALA A 183 7.18 3.50 7.82
CA ALA A 183 8.00 2.91 6.79
C ALA A 183 9.11 2.04 7.39
N VAL A 184 9.42 0.94 6.69
CA VAL A 184 10.51 0.01 7.02
C VAL A 184 11.37 -0.19 5.79
N ILE A 185 12.69 -0.07 5.91
CA ILE A 185 13.66 -0.36 4.85
C ILE A 185 14.61 -1.47 5.32
N GLY A 186 14.56 -2.62 4.66
CA GLY A 186 15.31 -3.80 5.06
C GLY A 186 14.89 -4.29 6.44
N THR A 187 15.76 -4.16 7.44
CA THR A 187 15.48 -4.53 8.83
C THR A 187 15.32 -3.32 9.75
N ASN A 188 15.31 -2.10 9.18
CA ASN A 188 15.29 -0.87 9.92
C ASN A 188 13.98 -0.13 9.73
N LYS A 189 13.37 0.30 10.83
CA LYS A 189 12.31 1.29 10.81
C LYS A 189 12.91 2.66 10.49
N THR A 190 12.34 3.38 9.55
CA THR A 190 12.85 4.70 9.13
C THR A 190 12.23 5.85 9.91
N GLY A 191 11.03 5.65 10.45
CA GLY A 191 10.27 6.64 11.18
C GLY A 191 8.78 6.45 10.97
N SER A 192 8.03 7.41 11.50
CA SER A 192 6.58 7.44 11.38
C SER A 192 6.07 8.84 11.04
N ILE A 193 4.97 8.89 10.29
CA ILE A 193 4.31 10.11 9.82
C ILE A 193 2.85 10.07 10.29
N GLU A 194 2.35 11.18 10.82
CA GLU A 194 0.93 11.39 11.03
C GLU A 194 0.34 12.08 9.81
N ILE A 195 -0.76 11.52 9.30
CA ILE A 195 -1.54 12.11 8.22
C ILE A 195 -2.65 12.96 8.83
N ASP A 196 -2.68 14.24 8.47
CA ASP A 196 -3.71 15.20 8.89
C ASP A 196 -4.45 15.70 7.63
N PRO A 197 -5.43 14.92 7.12
CA PRO A 197 -6.16 15.28 5.92
C PRO A 197 -7.08 16.49 6.21
N LYS A 198 -7.18 17.41 5.25
CA LYS A 198 -8.19 18.50 5.34
C LYS A 198 -9.61 17.99 5.13
N ASN A 199 -9.74 16.93 4.35
CA ASN A 199 -11.00 16.21 4.18
C ASN A 199 -11.07 15.12 5.25
N GLU A 200 -12.26 14.60 5.50
CA GLU A 200 -12.48 13.57 6.53
C GLU A 200 -11.72 12.25 6.25
N PHE A 201 -11.13 12.10 5.07
CA PHE A 201 -10.47 10.88 4.64
C PHE A 201 -9.30 11.15 3.69
N TYR A 202 -8.22 10.38 3.83
CA TYR A 202 -7.04 10.42 2.95
C TYR A 202 -7.31 9.56 1.70
N ASP A 203 -8.06 10.11 0.76
CA ASP A 203 -8.48 9.46 -0.46
C ASP A 203 -7.41 9.51 -1.58
N TYR A 204 -7.71 8.90 -2.72
CA TYR A 204 -6.81 8.84 -3.88
C TYR A 204 -6.39 10.24 -4.37
N GLU A 205 -7.31 11.20 -4.42
CA GLU A 205 -7.03 12.57 -4.85
C GLU A 205 -6.10 13.27 -3.86
N SER A 206 -6.34 13.09 -2.56
CA SER A 206 -5.51 13.62 -1.48
C SER A 206 -4.10 13.01 -1.46
N LYS A 207 -3.95 11.74 -1.86
CA LYS A 207 -2.65 11.04 -1.91
C LYS A 207 -1.73 11.54 -3.03
N TYR A 208 -2.27 11.90 -4.19
CA TYR A 208 -1.44 12.09 -5.39
C TYR A 208 -1.61 13.44 -6.09
N PHE A 209 -2.75 14.10 -5.96
CA PHE A 209 -3.08 15.30 -6.75
C PHE A 209 -3.32 16.56 -5.92
N ASP A 210 -3.50 16.45 -4.63
CA ASP A 210 -3.89 17.55 -3.76
C ASP A 210 -2.70 18.10 -2.96
N ALA A 211 -1.63 18.47 -3.69
CA ALA A 211 -0.41 19.00 -3.11
C ALA A 211 -0.71 20.16 -2.15
N GLY A 212 -0.48 19.93 -0.84
CA GLY A 212 -0.61 20.93 0.22
C GLY A 212 -1.96 20.99 0.94
N LYS A 213 -2.93 20.11 0.63
CA LYS A 213 -4.18 20.01 1.39
C LYS A 213 -4.09 18.99 2.53
N THR A 214 -3.38 17.89 2.34
CA THR A 214 -3.04 16.96 3.41
C THR A 214 -1.72 17.38 4.06
N LYS A 215 -1.68 17.43 5.37
CA LYS A 215 -0.42 17.69 6.09
C LYS A 215 0.24 16.39 6.49
N HIS A 216 1.51 16.29 6.20
CA HIS A 216 2.39 15.24 6.69
C HIS A 216 3.15 15.78 7.90
N ILE A 217 2.95 15.16 9.06
CA ILE A 217 3.49 15.65 10.33
C ILE A 217 4.57 14.69 10.82
N ILE A 218 5.81 15.17 10.81
CA ILE A 218 7.01 14.40 11.18
C ILE A 218 7.77 15.15 12.28
N PRO A 219 8.00 14.56 13.45
CA PRO A 219 7.37 13.32 13.95
C PRO A 219 5.88 13.49 14.21
N PRO A 220 5.11 12.39 14.34
CA PRO A 220 3.69 12.44 14.72
C PRO A 220 3.46 13.20 16.02
N ARG A 221 2.29 13.83 16.17
CA ARG A 221 1.87 14.55 17.40
C ARG A 221 1.49 13.57 18.52
N LEU A 222 2.41 12.67 18.84
CA LEU A 222 2.25 11.61 19.83
C LEU A 222 3.36 11.68 20.89
N GLU A 223 3.08 11.09 22.07
CA GLU A 223 4.10 10.86 23.08
C GLU A 223 5.19 9.91 22.53
N SER A 224 6.46 10.13 22.92
CA SER A 224 7.61 9.38 22.40
C SER A 224 7.49 7.86 22.55
N ASP A 225 6.83 7.39 23.60
CA ASP A 225 6.62 5.95 23.82
C ASP A 225 5.59 5.36 22.85
N LEU A 226 4.56 6.15 22.45
CA LEU A 226 3.61 5.75 21.42
C LEU A 226 4.27 5.72 20.04
N ILE A 227 5.16 6.68 19.74
CA ILE A 227 5.94 6.68 18.49
C ILE A 227 6.80 5.40 18.42
N LYS A 228 7.59 5.11 19.45
CA LYS A 228 8.41 3.89 19.51
C LYS A 228 7.56 2.62 19.37
N LYS A 229 6.37 2.60 19.98
CA LYS A 229 5.45 1.47 19.92
C LYS A 229 4.94 1.25 18.50
N VAL A 230 4.43 2.28 17.80
CA VAL A 230 3.89 2.13 16.46
C VAL A 230 4.97 1.78 15.44
N GLU A 231 6.16 2.36 15.58
CA GLU A 231 7.31 1.99 14.75
C GLU A 231 7.75 0.54 14.97
N GLY A 232 7.69 0.05 16.22
CA GLY A 232 7.89 -1.37 16.52
C GLY A 232 6.87 -2.25 15.83
N LEU A 233 5.58 -1.91 15.93
CA LEU A 233 4.50 -2.62 15.26
C LEU A 233 4.67 -2.65 13.74
N GLY A 234 5.11 -1.55 13.11
CA GLY A 234 5.40 -1.50 11.67
C GLY A 234 6.50 -2.47 11.26
N LEU A 235 7.58 -2.55 12.06
CA LEU A 235 8.67 -3.51 11.82
C LEU A 235 8.21 -4.96 12.02
N ASP A 236 7.39 -5.22 13.02
CA ASP A 236 6.86 -6.56 13.28
C ASP A 236 5.89 -6.99 12.17
N ALA A 237 5.04 -6.09 11.66
CA ALA A 237 4.17 -6.34 10.51
C ALA A 237 4.97 -6.65 9.23
N HIS A 238 6.04 -5.87 8.97
CA HIS A 238 6.97 -6.12 7.85
C HIS A 238 7.56 -7.54 7.90
N LYS A 239 8.04 -7.95 9.08
CA LYS A 239 8.61 -9.29 9.28
C LYS A 239 7.56 -10.38 9.18
N LEU A 240 6.37 -10.16 9.75
CA LEU A 240 5.28 -11.12 9.76
C LEU A 240 4.83 -11.48 8.35
N LEU A 241 4.68 -10.49 7.48
CA LEU A 241 4.33 -10.74 6.07
C LEU A 241 5.52 -11.23 5.23
N GLY A 242 6.71 -11.35 5.79
CA GLY A 242 7.92 -11.76 5.05
C GLY A 242 8.37 -10.73 4.02
N CYS A 243 8.09 -9.46 4.25
CA CYS A 243 8.45 -8.38 3.34
C CYS A 243 9.96 -8.25 3.17
N LYS A 244 10.38 -7.78 2.00
CA LYS A 244 11.77 -7.47 1.65
C LYS A 244 11.86 -6.06 1.08
N GLY A 245 13.05 -5.49 1.16
CA GLY A 245 13.29 -4.14 0.63
C GLY A 245 12.57 -3.10 1.47
N ILE A 246 11.42 -2.64 1.01
CA ILE A 246 10.65 -1.58 1.66
C ILE A 246 9.20 -1.99 1.86
N SER A 247 8.60 -1.50 2.94
CA SER A 247 7.15 -1.55 3.15
C SER A 247 6.67 -0.31 3.90
N ARG A 248 5.37 -0.02 3.79
CA ARG A 248 4.69 1.02 4.57
C ARG A 248 3.44 0.42 5.20
N THR A 249 3.33 0.56 6.51
CA THR A 249 2.18 0.06 7.28
C THR A 249 1.33 1.22 7.76
N GLU A 250 0.02 1.13 7.60
CA GLU A 250 -0.97 2.12 8.01
C GLU A 250 -1.64 1.71 9.31
N PHE A 251 -1.69 2.63 10.28
CA PHE A 251 -2.32 2.45 11.58
C PHE A 251 -3.29 3.58 11.89
N ILE A 252 -4.37 3.28 12.62
CA ILE A 252 -5.18 4.28 13.31
C ILE A 252 -4.92 4.15 14.82
N LEU A 253 -4.72 5.29 15.49
CA LEU A 253 -4.63 5.32 16.94
C LEU A 253 -5.98 5.66 17.57
N ASP A 254 -6.59 4.67 18.23
CA ASP A 254 -7.66 4.95 19.19
C ASP A 254 -7.06 5.67 20.41
N LYS A 255 -7.31 6.98 20.51
CA LYS A 255 -6.76 7.84 21.60
C LYS A 255 -7.32 7.48 22.96
N VAL A 256 -8.53 6.98 23.05
CA VAL A 256 -9.19 6.62 24.32
C VAL A 256 -8.60 5.33 24.86
N ALA A 257 -8.55 4.29 24.02
CA ALA A 257 -7.96 3.01 24.41
C ALA A 257 -6.43 3.00 24.36
N LYS A 258 -5.78 4.03 23.80
CA LYS A 258 -4.33 4.11 23.51
C LYS A 258 -3.82 2.87 22.74
N LYS A 259 -4.61 2.42 21.75
CA LYS A 259 -4.33 1.24 20.92
C LYS A 259 -4.17 1.62 19.47
N PHE A 260 -3.13 1.09 18.84
CA PHE A 260 -2.97 1.14 17.39
C PHE A 260 -3.71 -0.02 16.75
N TYR A 261 -4.51 0.29 15.76
CA TYR A 261 -5.17 -0.67 14.88
C TYR A 261 -4.49 -0.64 13.52
N ILE A 262 -3.94 -1.77 13.10
CA ILE A 262 -3.36 -1.92 11.77
C ILE A 262 -4.46 -1.96 10.73
N LEU A 263 -4.34 -1.19 9.64
CA LEU A 263 -5.32 -1.15 8.55
C LEU A 263 -4.88 -1.99 7.36
N GLU A 264 -3.63 -1.79 6.94
CA GLU A 264 -3.01 -2.50 5.82
C GLU A 264 -1.50 -2.32 5.82
N LEU A 265 -0.80 -3.15 5.04
CA LEU A 265 0.61 -3.00 4.75
C LEU A 265 0.81 -3.01 3.24
N ASN A 266 1.49 -1.98 2.73
CA ASN A 266 1.88 -1.86 1.33
C ASN A 266 3.33 -2.34 1.16
N THR A 267 3.55 -3.31 0.26
CA THR A 267 4.88 -3.90 -0.04
C THR A 267 5.66 -3.11 -1.09
N GLN A 268 5.01 -2.16 -1.76
CA GLN A 268 5.61 -1.35 -2.83
C GLN A 268 5.11 0.09 -2.77
N PRO A 269 5.46 0.82 -1.68
CA PRO A 269 4.97 2.19 -1.50
C PRO A 269 5.47 3.13 -2.59
N GLY A 270 4.66 4.12 -2.94
CA GLY A 270 4.99 5.14 -3.93
C GLY A 270 6.25 5.94 -3.58
N MET A 271 6.93 6.39 -4.63
CA MET A 271 8.13 7.25 -4.56
C MET A 271 7.92 8.56 -5.33
N THR A 272 6.68 9.04 -5.37
CA THR A 272 6.37 10.37 -5.95
C THR A 272 6.86 11.48 -5.01
N PRO A 273 6.95 12.73 -5.46
CA PRO A 273 7.36 13.85 -4.59
C PRO A 273 6.45 14.10 -3.37
N THR A 274 5.23 13.54 -3.37
CA THR A 274 4.27 13.63 -2.27
C THR A 274 4.09 12.30 -1.54
N SER A 275 4.93 11.32 -1.82
CA SER A 275 4.86 10.00 -1.17
C SER A 275 5.52 10.01 0.20
N LEU A 276 4.91 9.30 1.14
CA LEU A 276 5.29 9.29 2.56
C LEU A 276 6.66 8.67 2.86
N VAL A 277 7.16 7.81 1.99
CA VAL A 277 8.45 7.13 2.22
C VAL A 277 9.65 8.00 1.90
N PRO A 278 9.65 8.83 0.83
CA PRO A 278 10.74 9.77 0.57
C PRO A 278 10.88 10.89 1.59
N GLU A 279 9.84 11.22 2.36
CA GLU A 279 9.85 12.23 3.43
C GLU A 279 10.50 11.72 4.71
#